data_18908b8b65b664b3c358ab437a144d66
#
_entry.id   18908b8b65b664b3c358ab437a144d66
#
_cell.length_a   1.000
_cell.length_b   1.000
_cell.length_c   1.000
_cell.angle_alpha   90.00
_cell.angle_beta   90.00
_cell.angle_gamma   90.00
#
_symmetry.space_group_name_H-M   'P 1'
#
loop_
_entity.id
_entity.type
_entity.pdbx_description
1 polymer ?
#
loop_
_entity_poly.entity_id
_entity_poly.type
_entity_poly.pdbx_seq_one_letter_code
_entity_poly.pdbx_strand_id
1 'polypeptide(L)'
;MVVDYLGIASDLKKALSFYSDSGGKGDPTEQQEQAVALMEEKLEVVQQLLHGFDYHHYFTADVSQKLSFILQAEDFILGLDDGKKRFVNEVNALSKAFAIAIPHERAMMVKEEIAFFQAVKARLCKFDLSSSHKTDEEIETTIRQVVDKALVSEKVVDIFDAAGIKKPDISILSEEFLMELKGMEHKNIALEVLRKLLNDEIKARMQRNLVQGKSLMEMLETSINKYHNKVITAVEVIDELIGLSKHIVAQDNAAKELGLSEYEYAFYSAVADNNSAMELMGKDKLRELAVVLTETIRNNASIDWEIKENVRAKMRVAIKRLLRRFGYPPDMQMLATETVIKQAEMISTELIRK
;
A
#
# COMPACT_ATOMS: atom_id res chain seq x y z
N MET A 1 -1.73 -25.37 40.05
CA MET A 1 -2.60 -24.89 38.95
C MET A 1 -2.04 -23.56 38.51
N VAL A 2 -1.45 -23.47 37.32
CA VAL A 2 -0.97 -22.20 36.73
C VAL A 2 -2.10 -21.66 35.88
N VAL A 3 -2.62 -20.49 36.23
CA VAL A 3 -3.69 -19.82 35.48
C VAL A 3 -3.04 -18.80 34.57
N ASP A 4 -3.21 -18.98 33.28
CA ASP A 4 -2.65 -18.08 32.26
C ASP A 4 -3.63 -16.95 31.97
N TYR A 5 -3.37 -15.78 32.56
CA TYR A 5 -4.17 -14.58 32.37
C TYR A 5 -3.73 -13.75 31.14
N LEU A 6 -2.62 -14.11 30.47
CA LEU A 6 -2.00 -13.32 29.40
C LEU A 6 -1.87 -14.06 28.06
N GLY A 7 -2.39 -15.29 27.94
CA GLY A 7 -2.26 -16.10 26.72
C GLY A 7 -0.84 -16.56 26.41
N ILE A 8 0.08 -16.46 27.39
CA ILE A 8 1.51 -16.82 27.22
C ILE A 8 1.73 -18.34 27.31
N ALA A 9 0.74 -19.11 27.79
CA ALA A 9 0.90 -20.55 28.01
C ALA A 9 1.27 -21.33 26.74
N SER A 10 0.80 -20.90 25.57
CA SER A 10 1.14 -21.54 24.29
C SER A 10 2.62 -21.30 23.92
N ASP A 11 3.11 -20.12 24.16
CA ASP A 11 4.48 -19.73 23.85
C ASP A 11 5.47 -20.26 24.90
N LEU A 12 5.06 -20.28 26.15
CA LEU A 12 5.77 -20.96 27.22
C LEU A 12 5.85 -22.47 26.98
N LYS A 13 4.75 -23.09 26.50
CA LYS A 13 4.74 -24.52 26.15
C LYS A 13 5.63 -24.84 24.95
N LYS A 14 5.71 -23.96 23.95
CA LYS A 14 6.67 -24.08 22.84
C LYS A 14 8.10 -23.89 23.31
N ALA A 15 8.36 -22.91 24.17
CA ALA A 15 9.68 -22.72 24.76
C ALA A 15 10.10 -23.93 25.62
N LEU A 16 9.20 -24.43 26.48
CA LEU A 16 9.45 -25.62 27.30
C LEU A 16 9.61 -26.90 26.46
N SER A 17 8.91 -27.07 25.32
CA SER A 17 9.11 -28.22 24.44
C SER A 17 10.48 -28.19 23.78
N PHE A 18 10.98 -27.01 23.43
CA PHE A 18 12.34 -26.82 22.90
C PHE A 18 13.40 -27.21 23.95
N TYR A 19 13.18 -26.91 25.22
CA TYR A 19 14.04 -27.32 26.32
C TYR A 19 13.99 -28.82 26.59
N SER A 20 12.83 -29.47 26.48
CA SER A 20 12.69 -30.91 26.67
C SER A 20 13.29 -31.74 25.54
N ASP A 21 13.18 -31.28 24.30
CA ASP A 21 13.76 -31.93 23.11
C ASP A 21 15.29 -31.80 23.04
N SER A 22 15.83 -30.74 23.63
CA SER A 22 17.28 -30.52 23.71
C SER A 22 17.96 -31.30 24.86
N GLY A 23 17.23 -32.15 25.58
CA GLY A 23 17.78 -33.03 26.64
C GLY A 23 18.31 -32.28 27.86
N GLY A 24 17.82 -31.06 28.12
CA GLY A 24 18.15 -30.29 29.34
C GLY A 24 19.58 -29.76 29.37
N LYS A 25 20.26 -29.64 28.24
CA LYS A 25 21.68 -29.18 28.15
C LYS A 25 21.82 -27.68 27.88
N GLY A 26 20.77 -26.89 27.86
CA GLY A 26 20.85 -25.44 27.72
C GLY A 26 20.71 -24.77 29.09
N ASP A 27 21.63 -23.87 29.44
CA ASP A 27 21.46 -23.01 30.62
C ASP A 27 20.43 -21.91 30.29
N PRO A 28 19.29 -21.85 31.02
CA PRO A 28 18.29 -20.81 30.81
C PRO A 28 18.86 -19.38 30.94
N THR A 29 19.88 -19.22 31.76
CA THR A 29 20.56 -17.95 32.02
C THR A 29 21.35 -17.49 30.80
N GLU A 30 22.01 -18.41 30.11
CA GLU A 30 22.80 -18.13 28.91
C GLU A 30 21.90 -17.70 27.73
N GLN A 31 20.75 -18.32 27.60
CA GLN A 31 19.76 -17.92 26.58
C GLN A 31 19.11 -16.56 26.87
N GLN A 32 18.87 -16.24 28.13
CA GLN A 32 18.35 -14.94 28.54
C GLN A 32 19.38 -13.83 28.26
N GLU A 33 20.66 -14.06 28.57
CA GLU A 33 21.71 -13.09 28.23
C GLU A 33 21.86 -12.87 26.72
N GLN A 34 21.74 -13.93 25.92
CA GLN A 34 21.72 -13.81 24.46
C GLN A 34 20.51 -13.01 23.96
N ALA A 35 19.33 -13.21 24.57
CA ALA A 35 18.14 -12.47 24.25
C ALA A 35 18.26 -10.98 24.63
N VAL A 36 18.92 -10.69 25.77
CA VAL A 36 19.20 -9.31 26.19
C VAL A 36 20.16 -8.64 25.21
N ALA A 37 21.24 -9.31 24.81
CA ALA A 37 22.18 -8.77 23.84
C ALA A 37 21.51 -8.48 22.49
N LEU A 38 20.67 -9.39 22.00
CA LEU A 38 19.90 -9.18 20.77
C LEU A 38 18.89 -8.02 20.92
N MET A 39 18.23 -7.91 22.07
CA MET A 39 17.33 -6.82 22.38
C MET A 39 18.06 -5.47 22.33
N GLU A 40 19.25 -5.38 22.94
CA GLU A 40 20.06 -4.15 22.94
C GLU A 40 20.52 -3.79 21.53
N GLU A 41 20.97 -4.78 20.72
CA GLU A 41 21.29 -4.56 19.31
C GLU A 41 20.09 -4.00 18.53
N LYS A 42 18.92 -4.62 18.67
CA LYS A 42 17.71 -4.17 17.97
C LYS A 42 17.21 -2.83 18.46
N LEU A 43 17.36 -2.55 19.76
CA LEU A 43 17.06 -1.25 20.33
C LEU A 43 17.91 -0.15 19.70
N GLU A 44 19.21 -0.36 19.60
CA GLU A 44 20.13 0.58 18.96
C GLU A 44 19.76 0.82 17.49
N VAL A 45 19.41 -0.22 16.74
CA VAL A 45 18.95 -0.08 15.34
C VAL A 45 17.69 0.79 15.24
N VAL A 46 16.71 0.59 16.14
CA VAL A 46 15.48 1.40 16.13
C VAL A 46 15.79 2.84 16.52
N GLN A 47 16.66 3.09 17.51
CA GLN A 47 17.12 4.42 17.88
C GLN A 47 17.81 5.13 16.71
N GLN A 48 18.66 4.41 15.95
CA GLN A 48 19.33 4.96 14.75
C GLN A 48 18.35 5.30 13.61
N LEU A 49 17.24 4.56 13.48
CA LEU A 49 16.17 4.94 12.52
C LEU A 49 15.50 6.25 12.89
N LEU A 50 15.50 6.62 14.16
CA LEU A 50 14.98 7.88 14.67
C LEU A 50 16.09 8.96 14.84
N HIS A 51 17.31 8.72 14.33
CA HIS A 51 18.38 9.70 14.40
C HIS A 51 17.97 11.02 13.73
N GLY A 52 18.07 12.11 14.48
CA GLY A 52 17.61 13.45 14.06
C GLY A 52 16.18 13.81 14.51
N PHE A 53 15.47 12.88 15.14
CA PHE A 53 14.20 13.14 15.80
C PHE A 53 14.33 12.96 17.32
N ASP A 54 14.11 14.02 18.09
CA ASP A 54 14.18 13.98 19.56
C ASP A 54 12.84 13.51 20.15
N TYR A 55 12.76 12.23 20.51
CA TYR A 55 11.61 11.62 21.15
C TYR A 55 11.72 11.55 22.69
N HIS A 56 12.84 11.97 23.26
CA HIS A 56 13.06 11.86 24.72
C HIS A 56 12.06 12.69 25.54
N HIS A 57 11.60 13.78 25.00
CA HIS A 57 10.56 14.61 25.62
C HIS A 57 9.23 13.87 25.79
N TYR A 58 8.96 12.81 25.04
CA TYR A 58 7.77 11.96 25.19
C TYR A 58 7.63 11.41 26.62
N PHE A 59 8.73 11.01 27.26
CA PHE A 59 8.71 10.38 28.58
C PHE A 59 8.38 11.35 29.71
N THR A 60 8.66 12.62 29.51
CA THR A 60 8.39 13.70 30.49
C THR A 60 7.14 14.50 30.16
N ALA A 61 6.55 14.28 28.99
CA ALA A 61 5.38 15.03 28.51
C ALA A 61 4.09 14.62 29.22
N ASP A 62 3.15 15.58 29.30
CA ASP A 62 1.79 15.31 29.74
C ASP A 62 1.06 14.39 28.78
N VAL A 63 0.04 13.68 29.30
CA VAL A 63 -0.76 12.71 28.54
C VAL A 63 -1.33 13.29 27.24
N SER A 64 -1.80 14.55 27.28
CA SER A 64 -2.32 15.27 26.10
C SER A 64 -1.28 15.53 25.02
N GLN A 65 -0.01 15.66 25.39
CA GLN A 65 1.11 15.92 24.48
C GLN A 65 1.71 14.62 23.91
N LYS A 66 1.59 13.50 24.61
CA LYS A 66 2.17 12.21 24.18
C LYS A 66 1.67 11.78 22.80
N LEU A 67 0.39 12.00 22.50
CA LEU A 67 -0.15 11.71 21.16
C LEU A 67 0.54 12.53 20.06
N SER A 68 0.82 13.82 20.33
CA SER A 68 1.53 14.67 19.38
C SER A 68 2.94 14.15 19.08
N PHE A 69 3.68 13.68 20.08
CA PHE A 69 5.00 13.06 19.85
C PHE A 69 4.94 11.79 19.02
N ILE A 70 3.91 10.96 19.22
CA ILE A 70 3.70 9.76 18.40
C ILE A 70 3.42 10.14 16.94
N LEU A 71 2.59 11.18 16.70
CA LEU A 71 2.31 11.71 15.35
C LEU A 71 3.56 12.27 14.68
N GLN A 72 4.37 13.02 15.41
CA GLN A 72 5.63 13.58 14.90
C GLN A 72 6.63 12.47 14.55
N ALA A 73 6.74 11.42 15.39
CA ALA A 73 7.59 10.27 15.11
C ALA A 73 7.12 9.50 13.87
N GLU A 74 5.79 9.31 13.72
CA GLU A 74 5.19 8.71 12.54
C GLU A 74 5.51 9.51 11.28
N ASP A 75 5.30 10.82 11.31
CA ASP A 75 5.62 11.72 10.19
C ASP A 75 7.11 11.67 9.82
N PHE A 76 8.00 11.67 10.82
CA PHE A 76 9.44 11.54 10.61
C PHE A 76 9.81 10.24 9.91
N ILE A 77 9.29 9.10 10.39
CA ILE A 77 9.57 7.76 9.83
C ILE A 77 9.05 7.67 8.38
N LEU A 78 7.88 8.19 8.09
CA LEU A 78 7.32 8.22 6.73
C LEU A 78 8.16 9.08 5.77
N GLY A 79 8.91 10.03 6.28
CA GLY A 79 9.86 10.85 5.50
C GLY A 79 11.18 10.14 5.16
N LEU A 80 11.46 8.98 5.73
CA LEU A 80 12.65 8.18 5.43
C LEU A 80 12.41 7.23 4.23
N ASP A 81 13.48 6.93 3.49
CA ASP A 81 13.43 5.94 2.43
C ASP A 81 13.10 4.55 2.99
N ASP A 82 12.02 3.94 2.50
CA ASP A 82 11.44 2.68 3.02
C ASP A 82 11.26 2.66 4.55
N GLY A 83 11.13 3.85 5.15
CA GLY A 83 11.18 4.06 6.59
C GLY A 83 10.13 3.26 7.34
N LYS A 84 8.89 3.26 6.86
CA LYS A 84 7.79 2.49 7.44
C LYS A 84 8.13 1.00 7.55
N LYS A 85 8.53 0.37 6.45
CA LYS A 85 8.82 -1.07 6.40
C LYS A 85 10.01 -1.43 7.29
N ARG A 86 11.08 -0.63 7.23
CA ARG A 86 12.28 -0.82 8.06
C ARG A 86 11.94 -0.71 9.54
N PHE A 87 11.25 0.34 9.94
CA PHE A 87 10.88 0.57 11.34
C PHE A 87 9.96 -0.53 11.87
N VAL A 88 8.92 -0.92 11.15
CA VAL A 88 8.00 -2.00 11.55
C VAL A 88 8.74 -3.32 11.73
N ASN A 89 9.65 -3.68 10.82
CA ASN A 89 10.42 -4.92 10.90
C ASN A 89 11.35 -4.93 12.12
N GLU A 90 12.09 -3.85 12.35
CA GLU A 90 13.02 -3.78 13.49
C GLU A 90 12.30 -3.72 14.83
N VAL A 91 11.18 -2.98 14.94
CA VAL A 91 10.36 -2.97 16.16
C VAL A 91 9.71 -4.34 16.41
N ASN A 92 9.35 -5.10 15.38
CA ASN A 92 8.89 -6.47 15.54
C ASN A 92 10.00 -7.39 16.10
N ALA A 93 11.22 -7.28 15.57
CA ALA A 93 12.37 -8.03 16.06
C ALA A 93 12.73 -7.66 17.50
N LEU A 94 12.76 -6.35 17.80
CA LEU A 94 12.97 -5.82 19.15
C LEU A 94 11.91 -6.35 20.14
N SER A 95 10.63 -6.31 19.76
CA SER A 95 9.53 -6.77 20.62
C SER A 95 9.64 -8.27 20.95
N LYS A 96 10.09 -9.10 19.99
CA LYS A 96 10.31 -10.54 20.20
C LYS A 96 11.49 -10.78 21.15
N ALA A 97 12.61 -10.10 20.93
CA ALA A 97 13.78 -10.21 21.80
C ALA A 97 13.48 -9.73 23.22
N PHE A 98 12.75 -8.62 23.36
CA PHE A 98 12.30 -8.08 24.64
C PHE A 98 11.40 -9.07 25.41
N ALA A 99 10.47 -9.74 24.74
CA ALA A 99 9.59 -10.72 25.38
C ALA A 99 10.36 -11.91 25.98
N ILE A 100 11.49 -12.28 25.40
CA ILE A 100 12.36 -13.35 25.93
C ILE A 100 13.29 -12.80 27.01
N ALA A 101 13.75 -11.54 26.87
CA ALA A 101 14.64 -10.89 27.81
C ALA A 101 14.01 -10.61 29.18
N ILE A 102 12.69 -10.42 29.25
CA ILE A 102 11.96 -10.22 30.54
C ILE A 102 12.08 -11.51 31.39
N PRO A 103 12.35 -11.40 32.71
CA PRO A 103 12.35 -10.19 33.56
C PRO A 103 13.74 -9.59 33.83
N HIS A 104 14.67 -9.69 32.91
CA HIS A 104 16.04 -9.19 33.10
C HIS A 104 16.05 -7.67 33.39
N GLU A 105 16.92 -7.21 34.32
CA GLU A 105 17.00 -5.81 34.76
C GLU A 105 17.20 -4.82 33.59
N ARG A 106 18.12 -5.10 32.67
CA ARG A 106 18.37 -4.25 31.48
C ARG A 106 17.15 -4.13 30.56
N ALA A 107 16.36 -5.20 30.42
CA ALA A 107 15.12 -5.14 29.67
C ALA A 107 14.06 -4.25 30.35
N MET A 108 14.01 -4.31 31.68
CA MET A 108 13.08 -3.47 32.44
C MET A 108 13.40 -1.98 32.38
N MET A 109 14.70 -1.61 32.25
CA MET A 109 15.13 -0.21 32.12
C MET A 109 14.63 0.45 30.83
N VAL A 110 14.54 -0.31 29.72
CA VAL A 110 14.15 0.22 28.39
C VAL A 110 12.69 -0.03 28.03
N LYS A 111 11.90 -0.54 28.98
CA LYS A 111 10.50 -0.93 28.76
C LYS A 111 9.64 0.20 28.22
N GLU A 112 9.76 1.41 28.76
CA GLU A 112 8.95 2.56 28.31
C GLU A 112 9.31 3.01 26.91
N GLU A 113 10.60 2.96 26.56
CA GLU A 113 11.09 3.29 25.24
C GLU A 113 10.59 2.28 24.19
N ILE A 114 10.65 0.99 24.51
CA ILE A 114 10.09 -0.05 23.64
C ILE A 114 8.57 0.11 23.47
N ALA A 115 7.86 0.49 24.53
CA ALA A 115 6.42 0.77 24.46
C ALA A 115 6.10 1.96 23.53
N PHE A 116 6.93 3.01 23.57
CA PHE A 116 6.82 4.14 22.62
C PHE A 116 6.98 3.66 21.17
N PHE A 117 8.03 2.90 20.86
CA PHE A 117 8.24 2.36 19.51
C PHE A 117 7.11 1.45 19.05
N GLN A 118 6.54 0.64 19.95
CA GLN A 118 5.38 -0.18 19.64
C GLN A 118 4.13 0.66 19.34
N ALA A 119 3.92 1.76 20.06
CA ALA A 119 2.81 2.67 19.80
C ALA A 119 2.94 3.35 18.42
N VAL A 120 4.13 3.83 18.06
CA VAL A 120 4.40 4.39 16.74
C VAL A 120 4.21 3.33 15.64
N LYS A 121 4.74 2.11 15.84
CA LYS A 121 4.53 0.98 14.91
C LYS A 121 3.05 0.68 14.70
N ALA A 122 2.26 0.62 15.78
CA ALA A 122 0.83 0.33 15.70
C ALA A 122 0.09 1.34 14.82
N ARG A 123 0.45 2.62 14.91
CA ARG A 123 -0.10 3.66 14.03
C ARG A 123 0.32 3.48 12.58
N LEU A 124 1.61 3.27 12.31
CA LEU A 124 2.12 3.01 10.96
C LEU A 124 1.44 1.81 10.29
N CYS A 125 1.15 0.74 11.05
CA CYS A 125 0.46 -0.44 10.55
C CYS A 125 -1.05 -0.22 10.31
N LYS A 126 -1.66 0.76 10.96
CA LYS A 126 -3.09 1.08 10.76
C LYS A 126 -3.39 1.52 9.32
N PHE A 127 -2.40 2.04 8.62
CA PHE A 127 -2.51 2.37 7.19
C PHE A 127 -2.60 1.14 6.26
N ASP A 128 -2.15 -0.05 6.72
CA ASP A 128 -2.08 -1.26 5.87
C ASP A 128 -3.32 -2.16 5.98
N LEU A 129 -4.28 -1.83 6.83
CA LEU A 129 -5.42 -2.68 7.19
C LEU A 129 -6.44 -2.96 6.07
N SER A 130 -6.20 -2.48 4.85
CA SER A 130 -7.02 -2.85 3.69
C SER A 130 -6.66 -4.20 3.04
N SER A 131 -5.62 -4.90 3.50
CA SER A 131 -5.14 -6.14 2.87
C SER A 131 -4.93 -7.36 3.78
N SER A 132 -5.25 -7.28 5.08
CA SER A 132 -5.07 -8.41 6.01
C SER A 132 -6.26 -8.53 6.95
N HIS A 133 -6.89 -9.72 6.94
CA HIS A 133 -8.04 -10.12 7.75
C HIS A 133 -7.76 -10.22 9.28
N LYS A 134 -7.12 -9.22 9.86
CA LYS A 134 -7.15 -9.06 11.33
C LYS A 134 -8.27 -8.08 11.66
N THR A 135 -9.21 -8.52 12.47
CA THR A 135 -10.35 -7.70 12.91
C THR A 135 -9.86 -6.47 13.65
N ASP A 136 -10.55 -5.34 13.47
CA ASP A 136 -10.27 -4.08 14.18
C ASP A 136 -10.16 -4.29 15.70
N GLU A 137 -10.86 -5.30 16.24
CA GLU A 137 -10.84 -5.68 17.66
C GLU A 137 -9.49 -6.26 18.14
N GLU A 138 -8.77 -7.04 17.32
CA GLU A 138 -7.47 -7.59 17.73
C GLU A 138 -6.39 -6.52 17.76
N ILE A 139 -6.47 -5.55 16.87
CA ILE A 139 -5.53 -4.41 16.80
C ILE A 139 -5.87 -3.42 17.91
N GLU A 140 -7.14 -3.15 18.12
CA GLU A 140 -7.64 -2.31 19.22
C GLU A 140 -7.24 -2.87 20.57
N THR A 141 -7.34 -4.19 20.76
CA THR A 141 -6.92 -4.88 21.99
C THR A 141 -5.41 -4.77 22.22
N THR A 142 -4.59 -4.89 21.17
CA THR A 142 -3.12 -4.76 21.28
C THR A 142 -2.72 -3.31 21.58
N ILE A 143 -3.35 -2.33 20.92
CA ILE A 143 -3.15 -0.91 21.19
C ILE A 143 -3.63 -0.55 22.59
N ARG A 144 -4.80 -1.01 23.01
CA ARG A 144 -5.31 -0.81 24.38
C ARG A 144 -4.37 -1.40 25.42
N GLN A 145 -3.86 -2.62 25.26
CA GLN A 145 -2.92 -3.23 26.21
C GLN A 145 -1.59 -2.48 26.36
N VAL A 146 -1.12 -1.85 25.27
CA VAL A 146 0.11 -1.04 25.29
C VAL A 146 -0.17 0.37 25.80
N VAL A 147 -1.34 0.93 25.46
CA VAL A 147 -1.75 2.29 25.82
C VAL A 147 -2.44 2.34 27.19
N ASP A 148 -3.24 1.34 27.61
CA ASP A 148 -3.89 1.29 28.92
C ASP A 148 -2.91 1.14 30.09
N LYS A 149 -1.69 0.69 29.83
CA LYS A 149 -0.60 0.78 30.82
C LYS A 149 0.09 2.15 30.86
N ALA A 150 -0.12 2.98 29.84
CA ALA A 150 0.54 4.28 29.71
C ALA A 150 -0.43 5.48 29.56
N LEU A 151 -1.66 5.28 29.13
CA LEU A 151 -2.60 6.37 28.81
C LEU A 151 -4.04 5.91 29.03
N VAL A 152 -4.69 6.47 30.03
CA VAL A 152 -6.16 6.46 30.13
C VAL A 152 -6.67 7.53 29.16
N SER A 153 -7.07 7.14 27.95
CA SER A 153 -7.81 8.00 27.05
C SER A 153 -8.71 7.22 26.11
N GLU A 154 -9.97 7.52 26.21
CA GLU A 154 -11.09 6.98 25.46
C GLU A 154 -11.14 7.58 24.06
N LYS A 155 -10.53 7.02 23.07
CA LYS A 155 -11.02 6.97 21.68
C LYS A 155 -10.00 6.35 20.75
N VAL A 156 -10.40 5.30 20.07
CA VAL A 156 -9.73 4.84 18.84
C VAL A 156 -9.93 5.91 17.78
N VAL A 157 -8.87 6.61 17.41
CA VAL A 157 -8.91 7.67 16.41
C VAL A 157 -8.61 7.03 15.06
N ASP A 158 -9.58 7.06 14.14
CA ASP A 158 -9.39 6.70 12.74
C ASP A 158 -8.28 7.60 12.15
N ILE A 159 -7.60 7.14 11.10
CA ILE A 159 -6.56 7.93 10.43
C ILE A 159 -7.08 9.28 9.96
N PHE A 160 -8.31 9.31 9.44
CA PHE A 160 -8.97 10.55 9.02
C PHE A 160 -9.27 11.45 10.22
N ASP A 161 -9.70 10.86 11.36
CA ASP A 161 -9.90 11.59 12.61
C ASP A 161 -8.56 12.08 13.19
N ALA A 162 -7.49 11.26 13.12
CA ALA A 162 -6.16 11.64 13.59
C ALA A 162 -5.53 12.74 12.73
N ALA A 163 -5.86 12.76 11.45
CA ALA A 163 -5.47 13.81 10.52
C ALA A 163 -6.39 15.04 10.59
N GLY A 164 -7.49 14.98 11.38
CA GLY A 164 -8.49 16.04 11.45
C GLY A 164 -9.37 16.12 10.21
N ILE A 165 -9.38 15.07 9.37
CA ILE A 165 -10.09 15.05 8.10
C ILE A 165 -11.36 14.23 8.26
N LYS A 166 -12.50 14.78 7.85
CA LYS A 166 -13.75 14.00 7.76
C LYS A 166 -13.57 12.89 6.75
N LYS A 167 -13.96 11.65 7.12
CA LYS A 167 -13.98 10.51 6.20
C LYS A 167 -14.67 10.92 4.89
N PRO A 168 -13.99 10.94 3.74
CA PRO A 168 -14.62 11.40 2.51
C PRO A 168 -15.67 10.38 2.08
N ASP A 169 -16.93 10.78 2.12
CA ASP A 169 -18.00 10.09 1.42
C ASP A 169 -17.84 10.48 -0.07
N ILE A 170 -17.29 9.55 -0.86
CA ILE A 170 -17.45 9.42 -2.33
C ILE A 170 -16.56 10.23 -3.27
N SER A 171 -15.94 11.34 -2.95
CA SER A 171 -14.99 11.94 -3.91
C SER A 171 -13.63 12.17 -3.30
N ILE A 172 -12.87 11.09 -3.21
CA ILE A 172 -11.47 11.06 -2.79
C ILE A 172 -10.60 12.11 -3.52
N LEU A 173 -11.10 12.64 -4.64
CA LEU A 173 -10.41 13.58 -5.49
C LEU A 173 -11.11 14.96 -5.55
N SER A 174 -11.95 15.29 -4.55
CA SER A 174 -12.54 16.64 -4.49
C SER A 174 -11.49 17.71 -4.23
N GLU A 175 -11.67 18.89 -4.82
CA GLU A 175 -10.72 19.99 -4.62
C GLU A 175 -10.61 20.40 -3.14
N GLU A 176 -11.73 20.37 -2.41
CA GLU A 176 -11.75 20.69 -0.97
C GLU A 176 -10.88 19.72 -0.18
N PHE A 177 -11.00 18.41 -0.42
CA PHE A 177 -10.21 17.39 0.26
C PHE A 177 -8.71 17.51 -0.06
N LEU A 178 -8.37 17.76 -1.33
CA LEU A 178 -6.97 17.95 -1.74
C LEU A 178 -6.35 19.19 -1.12
N MET A 179 -7.13 20.27 -0.96
CA MET A 179 -6.68 21.48 -0.27
C MET A 179 -6.51 21.26 1.23
N GLU A 180 -7.37 20.47 1.87
CA GLU A 180 -7.27 20.08 3.26
C GLU A 180 -5.97 19.28 3.51
N LEU A 181 -5.68 18.27 2.69
CA LEU A 181 -4.43 17.51 2.73
C LEU A 181 -3.20 18.42 2.57
N LYS A 182 -3.25 19.37 1.64
CA LYS A 182 -2.15 20.33 1.43
C LYS A 182 -1.95 21.24 2.65
N GLY A 183 -3.03 21.56 3.38
CA GLY A 183 -3.02 22.39 4.60
C GLY A 183 -2.51 21.67 5.86
N MET A 184 -2.41 20.35 5.87
CA MET A 184 -2.00 19.58 7.06
C MET A 184 -0.61 19.95 7.55
N GLU A 185 -0.42 20.00 8.88
CA GLU A 185 0.87 20.26 9.53
C GLU A 185 1.88 19.15 9.23
N HIS A 186 1.46 17.89 9.39
CA HIS A 186 2.27 16.69 9.16
C HIS A 186 2.25 16.29 7.69
N LYS A 187 3.21 16.80 6.91
CA LYS A 187 3.26 16.63 5.44
C LYS A 187 3.48 15.18 5.00
N ASN A 188 4.26 14.39 5.74
CA ASN A 188 4.52 13.00 5.39
C ASN A 188 3.29 12.12 5.65
N ILE A 189 2.51 12.41 6.69
CA ILE A 189 1.21 11.76 6.93
C ILE A 189 0.24 12.11 5.80
N ALA A 190 0.14 13.38 5.41
CA ALA A 190 -0.69 13.83 4.29
C ALA A 190 -0.28 13.12 2.98
N LEU A 191 1.03 13.02 2.72
CA LEU A 191 1.58 12.31 1.57
C LEU A 191 1.19 10.83 1.57
N GLU A 192 1.32 10.13 2.70
CA GLU A 192 0.98 8.70 2.79
C GLU A 192 -0.53 8.46 2.61
N VAL A 193 -1.38 9.34 3.16
CA VAL A 193 -2.83 9.31 2.92
C VAL A 193 -3.13 9.45 1.43
N LEU A 194 -2.58 10.47 0.78
CA LEU A 194 -2.81 10.75 -0.64
C LEU A 194 -2.26 9.63 -1.53
N ARG A 195 -1.05 9.15 -1.23
CA ARG A 195 -0.43 8.01 -1.92
C ARG A 195 -1.30 6.77 -1.86
N LYS A 196 -1.82 6.43 -0.67
CA LYS A 196 -2.69 5.27 -0.49
C LYS A 196 -3.98 5.40 -1.29
N LEU A 197 -4.64 6.54 -1.20
CA LEU A 197 -5.90 6.80 -1.91
C LEU A 197 -5.70 6.73 -3.43
N LEU A 198 -4.64 7.34 -3.96
CA LEU A 198 -4.32 7.27 -5.39
C LEU A 198 -3.96 5.86 -5.82
N ASN A 199 -3.17 5.12 -5.03
CA ASN A 199 -2.82 3.75 -5.34
C ASN A 199 -4.06 2.83 -5.40
N ASP A 200 -5.01 2.99 -4.47
CA ASP A 200 -6.25 2.20 -4.45
C ASP A 200 -7.16 2.56 -5.64
N GLU A 201 -7.29 3.84 -5.97
CA GLU A 201 -8.02 4.32 -7.14
C GLU A 201 -7.38 3.84 -8.45
N ILE A 202 -6.06 3.95 -8.59
CA ILE A 202 -5.33 3.48 -9.76
C ILE A 202 -5.48 1.97 -9.92
N LYS A 203 -5.42 1.18 -8.85
CA LYS A 203 -5.64 -0.28 -8.89
C LYS A 203 -7.06 -0.63 -9.35
N ALA A 204 -8.07 0.08 -8.85
CA ALA A 204 -9.45 -0.11 -9.28
C ALA A 204 -9.61 0.21 -10.80
N ARG A 205 -8.98 1.28 -11.27
CA ARG A 205 -8.97 1.65 -12.70
C ARG A 205 -8.17 0.68 -13.55
N MET A 206 -7.06 0.15 -13.03
CA MET A 206 -6.24 -0.85 -13.73
C MET A 206 -7.06 -2.11 -14.07
N GLN A 207 -8.02 -2.49 -13.24
CA GLN A 207 -8.93 -3.61 -13.54
C GLN A 207 -9.82 -3.33 -14.75
N ARG A 208 -10.14 -2.06 -15.03
CA ARG A 208 -10.97 -1.64 -16.16
C ARG A 208 -10.14 -1.25 -17.39
N ASN A 209 -9.04 -0.56 -17.19
CA ASN A 209 -8.13 -0.12 -18.26
C ASN A 209 -6.67 -0.30 -17.83
N LEU A 210 -6.06 -1.38 -18.33
CA LEU A 210 -4.70 -1.80 -17.97
C LEU A 210 -3.65 -0.75 -18.36
N VAL A 211 -3.75 -0.17 -19.56
CA VAL A 211 -2.74 0.77 -20.08
C VAL A 211 -2.76 2.06 -19.28
N GLN A 212 -3.93 2.64 -19.08
CA GLN A 212 -4.07 3.83 -18.26
C GLN A 212 -3.62 3.59 -16.82
N GLY A 213 -4.07 2.49 -16.22
CA GLY A 213 -3.70 2.15 -14.85
C GLY A 213 -2.20 2.00 -14.66
N LYS A 214 -1.49 1.39 -15.63
CA LYS A 214 -0.03 1.29 -15.59
C LYS A 214 0.65 2.65 -15.69
N SER A 215 0.24 3.48 -16.65
CA SER A 215 0.80 4.82 -16.82
C SER A 215 0.62 5.67 -15.57
N LEU A 216 -0.58 5.63 -14.95
CA LEU A 216 -0.86 6.34 -13.70
C LEU A 216 -0.01 5.81 -12.54
N MET A 217 0.21 4.48 -12.45
CA MET A 217 1.05 3.87 -11.43
C MET A 217 2.51 4.29 -11.59
N GLU A 218 3.04 4.29 -12.81
CA GLU A 218 4.40 4.76 -13.10
C GLU A 218 4.59 6.25 -12.73
N MET A 219 3.57 7.08 -12.99
CA MET A 219 3.60 8.49 -12.57
C MET A 219 3.63 8.62 -11.05
N LEU A 220 2.78 7.88 -10.33
CA LEU A 220 2.74 7.86 -8.87
C LEU A 220 4.09 7.43 -8.28
N GLU A 221 4.63 6.29 -8.74
CA GLU A 221 5.91 5.77 -8.27
C GLU A 221 7.07 6.71 -8.57
N THR A 222 7.07 7.34 -9.73
CA THR A 222 8.09 8.33 -10.13
C THR A 222 8.10 9.53 -9.17
N SER A 223 6.94 10.09 -8.84
CA SER A 223 6.84 11.22 -7.91
C SER A 223 7.28 10.82 -6.49
N ILE A 224 6.88 9.64 -6.01
CA ILE A 224 7.32 9.12 -4.71
C ILE A 224 8.84 8.88 -4.67
N ASN A 225 9.41 8.30 -5.73
CA ASN A 225 10.86 8.07 -5.82
C ASN A 225 11.67 9.38 -5.83
N LYS A 226 11.20 10.43 -6.53
CA LYS A 226 11.83 11.75 -6.46
C LYS A 226 11.87 12.28 -5.04
N TYR A 227 10.79 12.12 -4.28
CA TYR A 227 10.72 12.56 -2.89
C TYR A 227 11.69 11.77 -2.00
N HIS A 228 11.71 10.45 -2.07
CA HIS A 228 12.62 9.62 -1.27
C HIS A 228 14.10 9.88 -1.61
N ASN A 229 14.40 10.14 -2.87
CA ASN A 229 15.73 10.54 -3.31
C ASN A 229 16.09 12.01 -3.02
N LYS A 230 15.24 12.74 -2.27
CA LYS A 230 15.46 14.16 -1.91
C LYS A 230 15.56 15.10 -3.11
N VAL A 231 15.01 14.73 -4.26
CA VAL A 231 14.97 15.58 -5.46
C VAL A 231 13.89 16.66 -5.32
N ILE A 232 12.79 16.32 -4.64
CA ILE A 232 11.67 17.24 -4.35
C ILE A 232 11.32 17.19 -2.85
N THR A 233 10.69 18.24 -2.37
CA THR A 233 10.21 18.37 -0.99
C THR A 233 8.87 17.66 -0.77
N ALA A 234 8.46 17.46 0.48
CA ALA A 234 7.15 16.91 0.82
C ALA A 234 5.97 17.74 0.27
N VAL A 235 6.13 19.05 0.18
CA VAL A 235 5.11 19.94 -0.39
C VAL A 235 5.02 19.75 -1.90
N GLU A 236 6.15 19.68 -2.59
CA GLU A 236 6.21 19.53 -4.04
C GLU A 236 5.66 18.16 -4.48
N VAL A 237 5.96 17.07 -3.77
CA VAL A 237 5.40 15.76 -4.12
C VAL A 237 3.87 15.74 -3.89
N ILE A 238 3.35 16.39 -2.85
CA ILE A 238 1.90 16.52 -2.65
C ILE A 238 1.28 17.27 -3.84
N ASP A 239 1.91 18.35 -4.31
CA ASP A 239 1.43 19.09 -5.48
C ASP A 239 1.49 18.26 -6.78
N GLU A 240 2.55 17.45 -6.99
CA GLU A 240 2.62 16.50 -8.11
C GLU A 240 1.47 15.46 -8.03
N LEU A 241 1.18 14.93 -6.84
CA LEU A 241 0.11 13.95 -6.65
C LEU A 241 -1.31 14.56 -6.78
N ILE A 242 -1.49 15.80 -6.38
CA ILE A 242 -2.71 16.57 -6.68
C ILE A 242 -2.86 16.76 -8.19
N GLY A 243 -1.79 17.06 -8.89
CA GLY A 243 -1.78 17.11 -10.35
C GLY A 243 -2.18 15.78 -10.98
N LEU A 244 -1.67 14.66 -10.46
CA LEU A 244 -2.03 13.31 -10.89
C LEU A 244 -3.52 13.03 -10.66
N SER A 245 -4.09 13.44 -9.53
CA SER A 245 -5.53 13.26 -9.25
C SER A 245 -6.41 14.02 -10.25
N LYS A 246 -6.03 15.24 -10.61
CA LYS A 246 -6.71 16.02 -11.67
C LYS A 246 -6.60 15.37 -13.04
N HIS A 247 -5.44 14.78 -13.34
CA HIS A 247 -5.23 14.03 -14.57
C HIS A 247 -6.14 12.79 -14.64
N ILE A 248 -6.31 12.08 -13.54
CA ILE A 248 -7.24 10.94 -13.42
C ILE A 248 -8.68 11.37 -13.75
N VAL A 249 -9.14 12.46 -13.17
CA VAL A 249 -10.50 13.01 -13.43
C VAL A 249 -10.66 13.46 -14.89
N ALA A 250 -9.64 14.07 -15.48
CA ALA A 250 -9.67 14.48 -16.89
C ALA A 250 -9.77 13.27 -17.83
N GLN A 251 -9.11 12.17 -17.52
CA GLN A 251 -9.19 10.93 -18.31
C GLN A 251 -10.59 10.30 -18.31
N ASP A 252 -11.39 10.47 -17.25
CA ASP A 252 -12.78 9.99 -17.20
C ASP A 252 -13.68 10.65 -18.26
N ASN A 253 -13.34 11.84 -18.70
CA ASN A 253 -14.06 12.55 -19.74
C ASN A 253 -13.60 12.16 -21.16
N ALA A 254 -12.37 11.67 -21.32
CA ALA A 254 -11.82 11.35 -22.64
C ALA A 254 -12.60 10.24 -23.38
N ALA A 255 -13.11 9.24 -22.66
CA ALA A 255 -13.98 8.21 -23.23
C ALA A 255 -15.28 8.80 -23.80
N LYS A 256 -15.90 9.74 -23.08
CA LYS A 256 -17.12 10.43 -23.47
C LYS A 256 -16.90 11.34 -24.69
N GLU A 257 -15.79 12.06 -24.71
CA GLU A 257 -15.40 12.93 -25.83
C GLU A 257 -15.19 12.15 -27.13
N LEU A 258 -14.64 10.92 -27.03
CA LEU A 258 -14.47 10.03 -28.17
C LEU A 258 -15.78 9.29 -28.54
N GLY A 259 -16.84 9.41 -27.76
CA GLY A 259 -18.09 8.67 -27.95
C GLY A 259 -17.90 7.15 -27.81
N LEU A 260 -16.99 6.72 -26.94
CA LEU A 260 -16.69 5.33 -26.65
C LEU A 260 -17.28 4.92 -25.30
N SER A 261 -17.74 3.67 -25.19
CA SER A 261 -18.02 3.02 -23.90
C SER A 261 -16.71 2.79 -23.12
N GLU A 262 -16.80 2.54 -21.82
CA GLU A 262 -15.61 2.24 -20.98
C GLU A 262 -14.76 1.08 -21.55
N TYR A 263 -15.41 0.03 -22.06
CA TYR A 263 -14.71 -1.13 -22.64
C TYR A 263 -14.05 -0.80 -23.97
N GLU A 264 -14.76 -0.09 -24.85
CA GLU A 264 -14.19 0.36 -26.13
C GLU A 264 -13.01 1.30 -25.90
N TYR A 265 -13.10 2.18 -24.90
CA TYR A 265 -12.02 3.07 -24.53
C TYR A 265 -10.80 2.32 -23.95
N ALA A 266 -11.03 1.24 -23.19
CA ALA A 266 -9.94 0.39 -22.71
C ALA A 266 -9.17 -0.27 -23.86
N PHE A 267 -9.87 -0.77 -24.89
CA PHE A 267 -9.23 -1.29 -26.10
C PHE A 267 -8.64 -0.19 -26.97
N TYR A 268 -9.27 0.98 -27.04
CA TYR A 268 -8.68 2.14 -27.68
C TYR A 268 -7.32 2.48 -27.04
N SER A 269 -7.26 2.57 -25.71
CA SER A 269 -6.01 2.81 -24.99
C SER A 269 -4.96 1.75 -25.30
N ALA A 270 -5.34 0.48 -25.42
CA ALA A 270 -4.42 -0.63 -25.71
C ALA A 270 -3.81 -0.55 -27.13
N VAL A 271 -4.56 -0.03 -28.11
CA VAL A 271 -4.05 0.12 -29.48
C VAL A 271 -3.45 1.49 -29.76
N ALA A 272 -3.82 2.52 -29.00
CA ALA A 272 -3.32 3.87 -29.12
C ALA A 272 -2.06 4.14 -28.29
N ASP A 273 -1.64 3.22 -27.44
CA ASP A 273 -0.42 3.29 -26.60
C ASP A 273 0.89 3.31 -27.42
N ASN A 274 0.76 3.27 -28.74
CA ASN A 274 1.85 3.30 -29.66
C ASN A 274 1.83 4.59 -30.49
N ASN A 275 2.87 5.42 -30.36
CA ASN A 275 3.02 6.67 -31.10
C ASN A 275 2.96 6.45 -32.62
N SER A 276 3.62 5.40 -33.15
CA SER A 276 3.60 5.09 -34.60
C SER A 276 2.20 4.75 -35.11
N ALA A 277 1.39 4.04 -34.31
CA ALA A 277 0.02 3.75 -34.66
C ALA A 277 -0.86 5.02 -34.64
N MET A 278 -0.65 5.90 -33.67
CA MET A 278 -1.36 7.16 -33.58
C MET A 278 -1.01 8.09 -34.75
N GLU A 279 0.26 8.15 -35.16
CA GLU A 279 0.71 8.96 -36.28
C GLU A 279 0.22 8.43 -37.64
N LEU A 280 0.28 7.10 -37.85
CA LEU A 280 -0.07 6.49 -39.14
C LEU A 280 -1.57 6.33 -39.36
N MET A 281 -2.31 6.00 -38.30
CA MET A 281 -3.73 5.70 -38.40
C MET A 281 -4.63 6.87 -38.00
N GLY A 282 -4.18 7.70 -37.10
CA GLY A 282 -4.97 8.79 -36.53
C GLY A 282 -6.06 8.30 -35.54
N LYS A 283 -6.62 9.23 -34.79
CA LYS A 283 -7.60 8.96 -33.73
C LYS A 283 -8.85 8.23 -34.22
N ASP A 284 -9.39 8.62 -35.37
CA ASP A 284 -10.66 8.08 -35.89
C ASP A 284 -10.56 6.60 -36.27
N LYS A 285 -9.48 6.20 -36.95
CA LYS A 285 -9.27 4.79 -37.31
C LYS A 285 -8.99 3.92 -36.11
N LEU A 286 -8.23 4.42 -35.13
CA LEU A 286 -7.98 3.71 -33.87
C LEU A 286 -9.27 3.56 -33.04
N ARG A 287 -10.13 4.58 -33.05
CA ARG A 287 -11.45 4.52 -32.46
C ARG A 287 -12.32 3.44 -33.10
N GLU A 288 -12.41 3.42 -34.44
CA GLU A 288 -13.16 2.41 -35.18
C GLU A 288 -12.59 0.99 -34.92
N LEU A 289 -11.27 0.83 -34.91
CA LEU A 289 -10.62 -0.41 -34.56
C LEU A 289 -10.97 -0.89 -33.15
N ALA A 290 -11.02 0.02 -32.17
CA ALA A 290 -11.38 -0.32 -30.78
C ALA A 290 -12.82 -0.84 -30.66
N VAL A 291 -13.76 -0.22 -31.35
CA VAL A 291 -15.16 -0.68 -31.39
C VAL A 291 -15.25 -2.09 -31.98
N VAL A 292 -14.62 -2.33 -33.15
CA VAL A 292 -14.63 -3.64 -33.81
C VAL A 292 -13.88 -4.71 -32.97
N LEU A 293 -12.81 -4.32 -32.26
CA LEU A 293 -12.13 -5.23 -31.33
C LEU A 293 -13.04 -5.64 -30.18
N THR A 294 -13.75 -4.69 -29.57
CA THR A 294 -14.70 -4.96 -28.47
C THR A 294 -15.78 -5.93 -28.91
N GLU A 295 -16.41 -5.71 -30.06
CA GLU A 295 -17.41 -6.62 -30.61
C GLU A 295 -16.84 -8.01 -30.93
N THR A 296 -15.65 -8.05 -31.52
CA THR A 296 -15.00 -9.32 -31.88
C THR A 296 -14.66 -10.13 -30.62
N ILE A 297 -14.15 -9.50 -29.60
CA ILE A 297 -13.81 -10.15 -28.34
C ILE A 297 -15.09 -10.63 -27.65
N ARG A 298 -16.13 -9.79 -27.57
CA ARG A 298 -17.42 -10.16 -26.99
C ARG A 298 -18.04 -11.38 -27.67
N ASN A 299 -18.01 -11.44 -29.00
CA ASN A 299 -18.60 -12.51 -29.78
C ASN A 299 -17.80 -13.84 -29.73
N ASN A 300 -16.51 -13.77 -29.42
CA ASN A 300 -15.62 -14.94 -29.39
C ASN A 300 -15.22 -15.37 -27.96
N ALA A 301 -15.50 -14.55 -26.95
CA ALA A 301 -15.25 -14.91 -25.57
C ALA A 301 -16.29 -15.90 -25.08
N SER A 302 -15.85 -17.04 -24.54
CA SER A 302 -16.66 -18.03 -23.83
C SER A 302 -16.29 -17.99 -22.35
N ILE A 303 -17.16 -18.50 -21.47
CA ILE A 303 -16.94 -18.49 -20.01
C ILE A 303 -15.57 -19.07 -19.60
N ASP A 304 -15.06 -20.04 -20.38
CA ASP A 304 -13.80 -20.75 -20.10
C ASP A 304 -12.61 -20.27 -20.94
N TRP A 305 -12.70 -19.12 -21.63
CA TRP A 305 -11.67 -18.73 -22.58
C TRP A 305 -10.33 -18.37 -21.92
N GLU A 306 -10.33 -17.93 -20.67
CA GLU A 306 -9.13 -17.65 -19.86
C GLU A 306 -8.33 -18.92 -19.56
N ILE A 307 -9.04 -20.06 -19.42
CA ILE A 307 -8.46 -21.35 -19.01
C ILE A 307 -8.06 -22.18 -20.24
N LYS A 308 -8.79 -22.03 -21.36
CA LYS A 308 -8.59 -22.86 -22.56
C LYS A 308 -7.61 -22.20 -23.54
N GLU A 309 -6.38 -22.71 -23.60
CA GLU A 309 -5.32 -22.20 -24.50
C GLU A 309 -5.75 -22.18 -25.97
N ASN A 310 -6.57 -23.14 -26.41
CA ASN A 310 -7.10 -23.17 -27.79
C ASN A 310 -7.99 -21.96 -28.10
N VAL A 311 -8.76 -21.47 -27.13
CA VAL A 311 -9.63 -20.30 -27.31
C VAL A 311 -8.79 -19.03 -27.31
N ARG A 312 -7.80 -18.93 -26.41
CA ARG A 312 -6.82 -17.83 -26.41
C ARG A 312 -6.06 -17.74 -27.73
N ALA A 313 -5.63 -18.88 -28.30
CA ALA A 313 -4.95 -18.91 -29.58
C ALA A 313 -5.85 -18.42 -30.73
N LYS A 314 -7.13 -18.81 -30.75
CA LYS A 314 -8.11 -18.28 -31.73
C LYS A 314 -8.30 -16.78 -31.58
N MET A 315 -8.40 -16.29 -30.35
CA MET A 315 -8.55 -14.86 -30.07
C MET A 315 -7.33 -14.07 -30.56
N ARG A 316 -6.10 -14.56 -30.27
CA ARG A 316 -4.85 -13.95 -30.82
C ARG A 316 -4.88 -13.84 -32.34
N VAL A 317 -5.33 -14.88 -33.03
CA VAL A 317 -5.42 -14.88 -34.49
C VAL A 317 -6.47 -13.87 -34.97
N ALA A 318 -7.63 -13.79 -34.32
CA ALA A 318 -8.69 -12.85 -34.66
C ALA A 318 -8.22 -11.39 -34.50
N ILE A 319 -7.59 -11.08 -33.35
CA ILE A 319 -7.04 -9.76 -33.08
C ILE A 319 -5.96 -9.39 -34.11
N LYS A 320 -4.99 -10.26 -34.38
CA LYS A 320 -3.95 -10.03 -35.40
C LYS A 320 -4.53 -9.77 -36.79
N ARG A 321 -5.60 -10.50 -37.17
CA ARG A 321 -6.28 -10.24 -38.46
C ARG A 321 -6.92 -8.87 -38.51
N LEU A 322 -7.56 -8.44 -37.40
CA LEU A 322 -8.16 -7.11 -37.32
C LEU A 322 -7.10 -6.02 -37.40
N LEU A 323 -6.03 -6.11 -36.61
CA LEU A 323 -4.93 -5.15 -36.66
C LEU A 323 -4.38 -4.98 -38.09
N ARG A 324 -4.14 -6.09 -38.78
CA ARG A 324 -3.68 -6.09 -40.20
C ARG A 324 -4.71 -5.45 -41.12
N ARG A 325 -5.98 -5.79 -40.98
CA ARG A 325 -7.07 -5.26 -41.83
C ARG A 325 -7.19 -3.74 -41.71
N PHE A 326 -6.98 -3.19 -40.51
CA PHE A 326 -7.01 -1.76 -40.25
C PHE A 326 -5.69 -1.04 -40.63
N GLY A 327 -4.67 -1.79 -41.02
CA GLY A 327 -3.36 -1.23 -41.37
C GLY A 327 -2.51 -0.85 -40.17
N TYR A 328 -2.71 -1.51 -39.03
CA TYR A 328 -1.89 -1.28 -37.84
C TYR A 328 -0.42 -1.63 -38.10
N PRO A 329 0.58 -0.81 -37.64
CA PRO A 329 1.99 -1.00 -37.91
C PRO A 329 2.49 -2.42 -37.59
N PRO A 330 3.13 -3.14 -38.54
CA PRO A 330 3.44 -4.57 -38.37
C PRO A 330 4.47 -4.86 -37.30
N ASP A 331 5.38 -3.97 -37.02
CA ASP A 331 6.41 -4.03 -35.97
C ASP A 331 5.82 -4.04 -34.57
N MET A 332 4.67 -3.40 -34.39
CA MET A 332 3.99 -3.28 -33.10
C MET A 332 2.75 -4.19 -32.94
N GLN A 333 2.38 -4.95 -33.98
CA GLN A 333 1.19 -5.81 -33.94
C GLN A 333 1.27 -6.89 -32.86
N MET A 334 2.45 -7.40 -32.54
CA MET A 334 2.64 -8.41 -31.51
C MET A 334 2.36 -7.84 -30.12
N LEU A 335 2.95 -6.71 -29.80
CA LEU A 335 2.77 -6.01 -28.51
C LEU A 335 1.31 -5.58 -28.32
N ALA A 336 0.71 -4.93 -29.32
CA ALA A 336 -0.69 -4.54 -29.30
C ALA A 336 -1.64 -5.75 -29.12
N THR A 337 -1.35 -6.87 -29.81
CA THR A 337 -2.13 -8.10 -29.63
C THR A 337 -2.10 -8.61 -28.20
N GLU A 338 -0.92 -8.65 -27.59
CA GLU A 338 -0.77 -9.10 -26.20
C GLU A 338 -1.42 -8.16 -25.20
N THR A 339 -1.28 -6.85 -25.42
CA THR A 339 -1.94 -5.83 -24.57
C THR A 339 -3.46 -5.93 -24.65
N VAL A 340 -4.02 -6.08 -25.86
CA VAL A 340 -5.46 -6.27 -26.07
C VAL A 340 -5.96 -7.56 -25.42
N ILE A 341 -5.19 -8.67 -25.48
CA ILE A 341 -5.56 -9.92 -24.81
C ILE A 341 -5.55 -9.75 -23.30
N LYS A 342 -4.50 -9.18 -22.73
CA LYS A 342 -4.43 -8.90 -21.29
C LYS A 342 -5.57 -8.01 -20.82
N GLN A 343 -5.90 -6.98 -21.60
CA GLN A 343 -7.04 -6.11 -21.32
C GLN A 343 -8.35 -6.90 -21.36
N ALA A 344 -8.54 -7.76 -22.36
CA ALA A 344 -9.72 -8.60 -22.49
C ALA A 344 -9.85 -9.59 -21.31
N GLU A 345 -8.75 -10.19 -20.86
CA GLU A 345 -8.71 -11.07 -19.68
C GLU A 345 -9.19 -10.36 -18.42
N MET A 346 -8.77 -9.12 -18.21
CA MET A 346 -9.14 -8.35 -17.03
C MET A 346 -10.63 -7.99 -16.98
N ILE A 347 -11.24 -7.71 -18.12
CA ILE A 347 -12.65 -7.29 -18.21
C ILE A 347 -13.58 -8.43 -18.66
N SER A 348 -13.07 -9.65 -18.82
CA SER A 348 -13.78 -10.80 -19.38
C SER A 348 -15.07 -11.12 -18.64
N THR A 349 -15.03 -11.13 -17.31
CA THR A 349 -16.19 -11.43 -16.47
C THR A 349 -17.33 -10.43 -16.66
N GLU A 350 -17.01 -9.19 -16.93
CA GLU A 350 -18.00 -8.12 -17.15
C GLU A 350 -18.47 -8.08 -18.61
N LEU A 351 -17.59 -8.35 -19.57
CA LEU A 351 -17.92 -8.42 -21.01
C LEU A 351 -18.90 -9.53 -21.36
N ILE A 352 -18.82 -10.68 -20.64
CA ILE A 352 -19.67 -11.85 -20.90
C ILE A 352 -21.04 -11.72 -20.21
N ARG A 353 -21.15 -10.97 -19.12
CA ARG A 353 -22.40 -10.80 -18.36
C ARG A 353 -23.40 -9.83 -18.99
N LYS A 354 -23.03 -9.05 -19.99
CA LYS A 354 -23.89 -8.14 -20.75
C LYS A 354 -24.15 -8.68 -22.17
#